data_fe3c985e19663bc6dcff6a9bbf8a45f0
#
_entry.id   fe3c985e19663bc6dcff6a9bbf8a45f0
#
_cell.length_a   1.000
_cell.length_b   1.000
_cell.length_c   1.000
_cell.angle_alpha   90.00
_cell.angle_beta   90.00
_cell.angle_gamma   90.00
#
_symmetry.space_group_name_H-M   'P 1'
#
loop_
_entity.id
_entity.type
_entity.pdbx_description
1 polymer ?
#
loop_
_entity_poly.entity_id
_entity_poly.type
_entity_poly.pdbx_seq_one_letter_code
_entity_poly.pdbx_strand_id
1 'polypeptide(L)'
;GSGLVGSEMCIRDRYYSVIGGWVIKYLVGYITGHGSELAQDGYFSSFIANGASVEIVFLLFTLLTLGIIFAGVRNGVERVSRMMMPVLVVLSVIIAAYSVTRPGALEGVKYFLVPNPANFSWMTVVTAMGQMFYSLSIAMGILVTFGSYMKKDVSIEGSTKNVEIFDTL
;
A
#
# COMPACT_ATOMS: atom_id res chain seq x y z
N GLY A 1 -27.00 -7.40 1.74
CA GLY A 1 -25.70 -7.31 1.73
C GLY A 1 -24.84 -7.21 0.47
N SER A 2 -25.19 -7.82 -0.67
CA SER A 2 -24.32 -7.84 -1.86
C SER A 2 -24.15 -6.45 -2.54
N GLY A 3 -25.09 -5.55 -2.38
CA GLY A 3 -25.01 -4.19 -2.95
C GLY A 3 -24.00 -3.28 -2.28
N LEU A 4 -23.80 -3.42 -0.97
CA LEU A 4 -22.82 -2.62 -0.22
C LEU A 4 -21.38 -2.98 -0.59
N VAL A 5 -21.08 -4.27 -0.72
CA VAL A 5 -19.74 -4.74 -1.11
C VAL A 5 -19.37 -4.26 -2.52
N GLY A 6 -20.32 -4.25 -3.45
CA GLY A 6 -20.10 -3.77 -4.81
C GLY A 6 -19.84 -2.25 -4.88
N SER A 7 -20.58 -1.45 -4.09
CA SER A 7 -20.39 0.02 -4.08
C SER A 7 -19.06 0.43 -3.42
N GLU A 8 -18.66 -0.25 -2.36
CA GLU A 8 -17.37 0.01 -1.70
C GLU A 8 -16.19 -0.34 -2.62
N MET A 9 -16.25 -1.45 -3.35
CA MET A 9 -15.24 -1.80 -4.34
C MET A 9 -15.12 -0.72 -5.43
N CYS A 10 -16.23 -0.23 -5.97
CA CYS A 10 -16.21 0.81 -7.02
C CYS A 10 -15.61 2.14 -6.54
N ILE A 11 -15.89 2.58 -5.31
CA ILE A 11 -15.33 3.81 -4.73
C ILE A 11 -13.82 3.65 -4.53
N ARG A 12 -13.41 2.50 -4.05
CA ARG A 12 -12.01 2.18 -3.75
C ARG A 12 -11.16 2.11 -5.02
N ASP A 13 -11.63 1.46 -6.06
CA ASP A 13 -10.89 1.31 -7.32
C ASP A 13 -10.53 2.68 -7.93
N ARG A 14 -11.44 3.65 -7.83
CA ARG A 14 -11.18 5.03 -8.28
C ARG A 14 -10.11 5.71 -7.46
N TYR A 15 -10.17 5.61 -6.15
CA TYR A 15 -9.22 6.22 -5.24
C TYR A 15 -7.80 5.65 -5.39
N TYR A 16 -7.65 4.33 -5.40
CA TYR A 16 -6.36 3.68 -5.53
C TYR A 16 -5.70 3.93 -6.88
N SER A 17 -6.47 3.98 -7.96
CA SER A 17 -5.93 4.26 -9.29
C SER A 17 -5.36 5.68 -9.40
N VAL A 18 -6.00 6.66 -8.76
CA VAL A 18 -5.49 8.03 -8.70
C VAL A 18 -4.19 8.10 -7.90
N ILE A 19 -4.16 7.51 -6.70
CA ILE A 19 -2.95 7.48 -5.87
C ILE A 19 -1.82 6.72 -6.59
N GLY A 20 -2.13 5.59 -7.24
CA GLY A 20 -1.16 4.86 -8.05
C GLY A 20 -0.54 5.73 -9.15
N GLY A 21 -1.33 6.57 -9.80
CA GLY A 21 -0.85 7.57 -10.74
C GLY A 21 0.13 8.57 -10.10
N TRP A 22 -0.17 9.08 -8.91
CA TRP A 22 0.73 9.98 -8.18
C TRP A 22 2.07 9.32 -7.85
N VAL A 23 2.04 8.07 -7.41
CA VAL A 23 3.26 7.30 -7.12
C VAL A 23 4.13 7.16 -8.38
N ILE A 24 3.53 6.88 -9.54
CA ILE A 24 4.26 6.83 -10.81
C ILE A 24 4.89 8.19 -11.14
N LYS A 25 4.17 9.28 -10.94
CA LYS A 25 4.71 10.63 -11.18
C LYS A 25 5.97 10.90 -10.37
N TYR A 26 5.90 10.58 -9.06
CA TYR A 26 7.06 10.74 -8.18
C TYR A 26 8.21 9.80 -8.56
N LEU A 27 7.92 8.54 -8.87
CA LEU A 27 8.92 7.58 -9.30
C LEU A 27 9.68 8.07 -10.56
N VAL A 28 8.94 8.51 -11.58
CA VAL A 28 9.54 9.05 -12.80
C VAL A 28 10.37 10.29 -12.49
N GLY A 29 9.88 11.20 -11.65
CA GLY A 29 10.61 12.38 -11.25
C GLY A 29 11.93 12.08 -10.53
N TYR A 30 11.94 11.08 -9.65
CA TYR A 30 13.19 10.65 -9.00
C TYR A 30 14.17 9.98 -9.98
N ILE A 31 13.69 9.13 -10.89
CA ILE A 31 14.53 8.48 -11.91
C ILE A 31 15.13 9.52 -12.88
N THR A 32 14.38 10.57 -13.23
CA THR A 32 14.85 11.65 -14.12
C THR A 32 15.71 12.68 -13.42
N GLY A 33 16.00 12.55 -12.14
CA GLY A 33 16.88 13.42 -11.39
C GLY A 33 16.25 14.73 -10.87
N HIS A 34 14.94 14.89 -10.98
CA HIS A 34 14.19 16.08 -10.50
C HIS A 34 13.80 15.97 -9.02
N GLY A 35 14.52 15.18 -8.23
CA GLY A 35 14.20 14.93 -6.81
C GLY A 35 14.17 16.19 -5.94
N SER A 36 15.00 17.20 -6.25
CA SER A 36 15.01 18.47 -5.52
C SER A 36 13.75 19.32 -5.75
N GLU A 37 13.17 19.25 -6.93
CA GLU A 37 11.91 19.95 -7.26
C GLU A 37 10.73 19.25 -6.58
N LEU A 38 10.73 17.92 -6.57
CA LEU A 38 9.72 17.09 -5.92
C LEU A 38 9.66 17.27 -4.40
N ALA A 39 10.79 17.66 -3.78
CA ALA A 39 10.90 17.91 -2.36
C ALA A 39 10.47 19.32 -1.93
N GLN A 40 10.12 20.20 -2.86
CA GLN A 40 9.68 21.57 -2.54
C GLN A 40 8.28 21.57 -1.93
N ASP A 41 8.12 22.41 -0.91
CA ASP A 41 6.81 22.65 -0.33
C ASP A 41 5.85 23.24 -1.38
N GLY A 42 4.68 22.59 -1.56
CA GLY A 42 3.69 23.03 -2.53
C GLY A 42 3.76 22.36 -3.91
N TYR A 43 4.81 21.58 -4.23
CA TYR A 43 4.86 20.83 -5.49
C TYR A 43 3.65 19.90 -5.67
N PHE A 44 3.30 19.16 -4.62
CA PHE A 44 2.15 18.26 -4.65
C PHE A 44 0.84 19.01 -4.88
N SER A 45 0.65 20.16 -4.21
CA SER A 45 -0.55 20.99 -4.37
C SER A 45 -0.68 21.54 -5.79
N SER A 46 0.43 21.99 -6.39
CA SER A 46 0.46 22.47 -7.76
C SER A 46 0.22 21.36 -8.79
N PHE A 47 0.75 20.17 -8.51
CA PHE A 47 0.51 18.99 -9.34
C PHE A 47 -0.96 18.56 -9.35
N ILE A 48 -1.61 18.51 -8.16
CA ILE A 48 -3.04 18.16 -8.05
C ILE A 48 -3.91 19.21 -8.73
N ALA A 49 -3.54 20.49 -8.65
CA ALA A 49 -4.28 21.56 -9.31
C ALA A 49 -4.22 21.48 -10.86
N ASN A 50 -3.22 20.79 -11.39
CA ASN A 50 -3.10 20.58 -12.84
C ASN A 50 -3.82 19.27 -13.24
N GLY A 51 -5.12 19.37 -13.56
CA GLY A 51 -5.98 18.24 -13.92
C GLY A 51 -5.41 17.40 -15.07
N ALA A 52 -4.85 18.01 -16.10
CA ALA A 52 -4.29 17.29 -17.24
C ALA A 52 -3.11 16.38 -16.84
N SER A 53 -2.22 16.85 -15.97
CA SER A 53 -1.10 16.05 -15.47
C SER A 53 -1.57 14.88 -14.62
N VAL A 54 -2.58 15.08 -13.78
CA VAL A 54 -3.18 14.02 -12.97
C VAL A 54 -3.84 12.96 -13.85
N GLU A 55 -4.57 13.39 -14.87
CA GLU A 55 -5.29 12.49 -15.79
C GLU A 55 -4.31 11.63 -16.60
N ILE A 56 -3.21 12.19 -17.10
CA ILE A 56 -2.19 11.43 -17.85
C ILE A 56 -1.58 10.31 -16.97
N VAL A 57 -1.20 10.61 -15.72
CA VAL A 57 -0.60 9.58 -14.86
C VAL A 57 -1.63 8.56 -14.38
N PHE A 58 -2.89 8.97 -14.19
CA PHE A 58 -3.99 8.07 -13.91
C PHE A 58 -4.23 7.09 -15.07
N LEU A 59 -4.28 7.58 -16.32
CA LEU A 59 -4.41 6.74 -17.50
C LEU A 59 -3.24 5.77 -17.65
N LEU A 60 -2.01 6.26 -17.42
CA LEU A 60 -0.82 5.42 -17.46
C LEU A 60 -0.90 4.27 -16.45
N PHE A 61 -1.26 4.58 -15.20
CA PHE A 61 -1.44 3.56 -14.16
C PHE A 61 -2.54 2.56 -14.53
N THR A 62 -3.65 3.06 -15.03
CA THR A 62 -4.80 2.22 -15.44
C THR A 62 -4.41 1.29 -16.59
N LEU A 63 -3.69 1.78 -17.59
CA LEU A 63 -3.21 0.97 -18.70
C LEU A 63 -2.22 -0.12 -18.25
N LEU A 64 -1.29 0.22 -17.34
CA LEU A 64 -0.38 -0.77 -16.75
C LEU A 64 -1.16 -1.85 -16.00
N THR A 65 -2.11 -1.45 -15.18
CA THR A 65 -2.96 -2.38 -14.41
C THR A 65 -3.78 -3.28 -15.35
N LEU A 66 -4.39 -2.71 -16.37
CA LEU A 66 -5.12 -3.47 -17.38
C LEU A 66 -4.20 -4.49 -18.08
N GLY A 67 -3.00 -4.10 -18.48
CA GLY A 67 -2.03 -4.99 -19.08
C GLY A 67 -1.70 -6.21 -18.21
N ILE A 68 -1.54 -6.00 -16.90
CA ILE A 68 -1.30 -7.08 -15.93
C ILE A 68 -2.54 -7.99 -15.80
N ILE A 69 -3.73 -7.39 -15.74
CA ILE A 69 -4.99 -8.14 -15.61
C ILE A 69 -5.28 -8.96 -16.87
N PHE A 70 -5.02 -8.43 -18.07
CA PHE A 70 -5.18 -9.17 -19.34
C PHE A 70 -4.26 -10.38 -19.43
N ALA A 71 -3.08 -10.35 -18.78
CA ALA A 71 -2.20 -11.53 -18.68
C ALA A 71 -2.78 -12.61 -17.75
N GLY A 72 -3.89 -12.34 -17.07
CA GLY A 72 -4.59 -13.24 -16.15
C GLY A 72 -4.00 -13.29 -14.74
N VAL A 73 -4.75 -13.90 -13.82
CA VAL A 73 -4.39 -13.92 -12.39
C VAL A 73 -3.07 -14.67 -12.14
N ARG A 74 -2.90 -15.84 -12.75
CA ARG A 74 -1.68 -16.66 -12.54
C ARG A 74 -0.44 -16.11 -13.24
N ASN A 75 -0.58 -15.69 -14.50
CA ASN A 75 0.56 -15.25 -15.30
C ASN A 75 0.84 -13.76 -15.16
N GLY A 76 -0.17 -12.96 -14.86
CA GLY A 76 -0.05 -11.53 -14.65
C GLY A 76 0.16 -11.19 -13.17
N VAL A 77 -0.92 -11.21 -12.39
CA VAL A 77 -0.90 -10.71 -11.01
C VAL A 77 0.05 -11.50 -10.12
N GLU A 78 -0.02 -12.83 -10.12
CA GLU A 78 0.85 -13.67 -9.27
C GLU A 78 2.33 -13.51 -9.64
N ARG A 79 2.65 -13.44 -10.94
CA ARG A 79 4.04 -13.31 -11.38
C ARG A 79 4.64 -11.96 -11.04
N VAL A 80 3.88 -10.88 -11.25
CA VAL A 80 4.31 -9.52 -10.89
C VAL A 80 4.47 -9.40 -9.38
N SER A 81 3.52 -9.88 -8.59
CA SER A 81 3.61 -9.87 -7.12
C SER A 81 4.84 -10.65 -6.62
N ARG A 82 5.10 -11.84 -7.18
CA ARG A 82 6.27 -12.65 -6.80
C ARG A 82 7.60 -11.95 -7.07
N MET A 83 7.67 -11.11 -8.10
CA MET A 83 8.87 -10.34 -8.41
C MET A 83 8.97 -9.08 -7.55
N MET A 84 7.84 -8.41 -7.28
CA MET A 84 7.82 -7.15 -6.55
C MET A 84 7.98 -7.31 -5.04
N MET A 85 7.48 -8.40 -4.46
CA MET A 85 7.57 -8.64 -3.01
C MET A 85 9.01 -8.66 -2.47
N PRO A 86 9.96 -9.42 -3.05
CA PRO A 86 11.36 -9.36 -2.60
C PRO A 86 11.97 -7.96 -2.72
N VAL A 87 11.65 -7.25 -3.81
CA VAL A 87 12.14 -5.87 -4.01
C VAL A 87 11.62 -4.95 -2.91
N LEU A 88 10.34 -5.06 -2.56
CA LEU A 88 9.71 -4.29 -1.49
C LEU A 88 10.39 -4.58 -0.14
N VAL A 89 10.62 -5.85 0.20
CA VAL A 89 11.29 -6.24 1.45
C VAL A 89 12.71 -5.66 1.51
N VAL A 90 13.50 -5.80 0.44
CA VAL A 90 14.86 -5.26 0.38
C VAL A 90 14.85 -3.74 0.53
N LEU A 91 13.97 -3.03 -0.17
CA LEU A 91 13.82 -1.57 -0.04
C LEU A 91 13.41 -1.16 1.38
N SER A 92 12.48 -1.87 1.99
CA SER A 92 12.04 -1.60 3.37
C SER A 92 13.20 -1.76 4.36
N VAL A 93 14.01 -2.80 4.23
CA VAL A 93 15.21 -3.00 5.06
C VAL A 93 16.23 -1.88 4.84
N ILE A 94 16.49 -1.49 3.60
CA ILE A 94 17.42 -0.38 3.29
C ILE A 94 16.93 0.92 3.90
N ILE A 95 15.64 1.25 3.74
CA ILE A 95 15.06 2.48 4.30
C ILE A 95 15.09 2.44 5.83
N ALA A 96 14.75 1.32 6.45
CA ALA A 96 14.82 1.16 7.90
C ALA A 96 16.25 1.35 8.42
N ALA A 97 17.24 0.69 7.81
CA ALA A 97 18.65 0.84 8.16
C ALA A 97 19.12 2.29 8.00
N TYR A 98 18.78 2.93 6.89
CA TYR A 98 19.11 4.33 6.64
C TYR A 98 18.45 5.26 7.66
N SER A 99 17.19 5.04 8.01
CA SER A 99 16.46 5.84 8.99
C SER A 99 17.09 5.77 10.38
N VAL A 100 17.51 4.58 10.82
CA VAL A 100 18.14 4.39 12.13
C VAL A 100 19.52 5.07 12.23
N THR A 101 20.23 5.26 11.11
CA THR A 101 21.54 5.94 11.10
C THR A 101 21.45 7.47 11.20
N ARG A 102 20.26 8.05 11.14
CA ARG A 102 20.08 9.51 11.23
C ARG A 102 20.20 10.02 12.67
N PRO A 103 20.77 11.24 12.86
CA PRO A 103 20.81 11.86 14.19
C PRO A 103 19.38 12.04 14.74
N GLY A 104 19.16 11.63 15.99
CA GLY A 104 17.84 11.69 16.62
C GLY A 104 16.91 10.50 16.34
N ALA A 105 17.27 9.58 15.45
CA ALA A 105 16.45 8.41 15.13
C ALA A 105 16.19 7.50 16.33
N LEU A 106 17.14 7.42 17.27
CA LEU A 106 17.00 6.62 18.49
C LEU A 106 15.83 7.05 19.36
N GLU A 107 15.50 8.35 19.40
CA GLU A 107 14.32 8.82 20.13
C GLU A 107 13.02 8.35 19.47
N GLY A 108 12.98 8.36 18.13
CA GLY A 108 11.86 7.82 17.37
C GLY A 108 11.68 6.31 17.56
N VAL A 109 12.78 5.56 17.51
CA VAL A 109 12.77 4.11 17.78
C VAL A 109 12.32 3.82 19.23
N LYS A 110 12.81 4.59 20.20
CA LYS A 110 12.39 4.49 21.59
C LYS A 110 10.89 4.79 21.75
N TYR A 111 10.40 5.83 21.09
CA TYR A 111 8.98 6.18 21.12
C TYR A 111 8.11 5.06 20.53
N PHE A 112 8.57 4.40 19.48
CA PHE A 112 7.84 3.33 18.82
C PHE A 112 7.86 2.01 19.61
N LEU A 113 9.01 1.65 20.20
CA LEU A 113 9.19 0.36 20.87
C LEU A 113 8.83 0.39 22.37
N VAL A 114 8.94 1.54 23.02
CA VAL A 114 8.66 1.67 24.47
C VAL A 114 7.21 2.09 24.68
N PRO A 115 6.34 1.19 25.18
CA PRO A 115 4.97 1.54 25.44
C PRO A 115 4.88 2.61 26.54
N ASN A 116 4.12 3.67 26.29
CA ASN A 116 3.86 4.70 27.27
C ASN A 116 2.44 4.56 27.81
N PRO A 117 2.26 3.90 28.97
CA PRO A 117 0.94 3.65 29.53
C PRO A 117 0.21 4.93 29.97
N ALA A 118 0.92 6.05 30.14
CA ALA A 118 0.30 7.32 30.53
C ALA A 118 -0.61 7.90 29.46
N ASN A 119 -0.36 7.57 28.18
CA ASN A 119 -1.15 8.03 27.04
C ASN A 119 -2.18 6.98 26.58
N PHE A 120 -2.32 5.86 27.30
CA PHE A 120 -3.27 4.81 26.94
C PHE A 120 -4.70 5.26 27.22
N SER A 121 -5.51 5.32 26.18
CA SER A 121 -6.93 5.68 26.23
C SER A 121 -7.74 4.62 25.51
N TRP A 122 -9.03 4.53 25.84
CA TRP A 122 -9.97 3.71 25.09
C TRP A 122 -9.98 4.08 23.59
N MET A 123 -9.82 5.36 23.28
CA MET A 123 -9.69 5.85 21.92
C MET A 123 -8.46 5.24 21.19
N THR A 124 -7.36 5.00 21.90
CA THR A 124 -6.17 4.33 21.33
C THR A 124 -6.50 2.93 20.85
N VAL A 125 -7.31 2.18 21.61
CA VAL A 125 -7.76 0.84 21.22
C VAL A 125 -8.62 0.90 19.97
N VAL A 126 -9.60 1.81 19.93
CA VAL A 126 -10.49 1.97 18.78
C VAL A 126 -9.71 2.37 17.52
N THR A 127 -8.76 3.28 17.65
CA THR A 127 -7.91 3.72 16.53
C THR A 127 -7.01 2.58 16.03
N ALA A 128 -6.41 1.83 16.95
CA ALA A 128 -5.59 0.66 16.60
C ALA A 128 -6.40 -0.43 15.89
N MET A 129 -7.61 -0.72 16.38
CA MET A 129 -8.53 -1.64 15.70
C MET A 129 -8.89 -1.13 14.30
N GLY A 130 -9.20 0.16 14.16
CA GLY A 130 -9.48 0.76 12.85
C GLY A 130 -8.32 0.62 11.87
N GLN A 131 -7.10 0.85 12.34
CA GLN A 131 -5.89 0.67 11.53
C GLN A 131 -5.69 -0.80 11.13
N MET A 132 -5.90 -1.73 12.06
CA MET A 132 -5.79 -3.17 11.79
C MET A 132 -6.81 -3.62 10.73
N PHE A 133 -8.06 -3.16 10.83
CA PHE A 133 -9.09 -3.45 9.81
C PHE A 133 -8.69 -2.94 8.44
N TYR A 134 -8.07 -1.78 8.39
CA TYR A 134 -7.61 -1.18 7.14
C TYR A 134 -6.40 -1.93 6.57
N SER A 135 -5.39 -2.23 7.37
CA SER A 135 -4.15 -2.90 6.98
C SER A 135 -4.41 -4.32 6.48
N LEU A 136 -5.12 -5.14 7.25
CA LEU A 136 -5.49 -6.50 6.87
C LEU A 136 -6.58 -6.58 5.78
N SER A 137 -7.07 -5.42 5.30
CA SER A 137 -8.15 -5.37 4.30
C SER A 137 -9.40 -6.17 4.70
N ILE A 138 -9.69 -6.26 6.00
CA ILE A 138 -10.87 -6.94 6.53
C ILE A 138 -12.11 -6.15 6.09
N ALA A 139 -13.17 -6.85 5.75
CA ALA A 139 -14.43 -6.29 5.23
C ALA A 139 -14.35 -5.58 3.86
N MET A 140 -13.22 -5.65 3.17
CA MET A 140 -13.04 -5.00 1.86
C MET A 140 -13.26 -5.92 0.65
N GLY A 141 -13.65 -7.17 0.88
CA GLY A 141 -13.87 -8.17 -0.17
C GLY A 141 -12.60 -8.72 -0.82
N ILE A 142 -11.44 -8.13 -0.57
CA ILE A 142 -10.16 -8.54 -1.18
C ILE A 142 -9.80 -9.96 -0.76
N LEU A 143 -9.84 -10.26 0.54
CA LEU A 143 -9.53 -11.59 1.06
C LEU A 143 -10.52 -12.66 0.56
N VAL A 144 -11.79 -12.30 0.37
CA VAL A 144 -12.81 -13.19 -0.22
C VAL A 144 -12.47 -13.50 -1.68
N THR A 145 -12.09 -12.48 -2.43
CA THR A 145 -11.71 -12.62 -3.83
C THR A 145 -10.46 -13.50 -3.98
N PHE A 146 -9.40 -13.23 -3.22
CA PHE A 146 -8.20 -14.08 -3.24
C PHE A 146 -8.50 -15.50 -2.77
N GLY A 147 -9.33 -15.67 -1.74
CA GLY A 147 -9.78 -16.98 -1.27
C GLY A 147 -10.49 -17.80 -2.33
N SER A 148 -11.24 -17.15 -3.24
CA SER A 148 -11.93 -17.83 -4.35
C SER A 148 -10.99 -18.42 -5.39
N TYR A 149 -9.76 -17.89 -5.52
CA TYR A 149 -8.73 -18.40 -6.43
C TYR A 149 -7.81 -19.44 -5.79
N MET A 150 -7.95 -19.72 -4.50
CA MET A 150 -7.13 -20.73 -3.80
C MET A 150 -7.44 -22.12 -4.29
N LYS A 151 -6.39 -22.94 -4.39
CA LYS A 151 -6.55 -24.37 -4.69
C LYS A 151 -7.08 -25.11 -3.48
N LYS A 152 -7.82 -26.21 -3.70
CA LYS A 152 -8.43 -27.01 -2.63
C LYS A 152 -7.42 -27.68 -1.67
N ASP A 153 -6.19 -27.82 -2.10
CA ASP A 153 -5.07 -28.44 -1.38
C ASP A 153 -4.32 -27.46 -0.46
N VAL A 154 -4.68 -26.19 -0.49
CA VAL A 154 -4.03 -25.15 0.34
C VAL A 154 -4.85 -24.92 1.61
N SER A 155 -4.18 -25.02 2.76
CA SER A 155 -4.79 -24.72 4.06
C SER A 155 -5.09 -23.23 4.19
N ILE A 156 -6.37 -22.88 4.37
CA ILE A 156 -6.79 -21.49 4.60
C ILE A 156 -6.20 -20.96 5.90
N GLU A 157 -6.20 -21.78 6.96
CA GLU A 157 -5.65 -21.40 8.26
C GLU A 157 -4.15 -21.07 8.18
N GLY A 158 -3.36 -21.89 7.49
CA GLY A 158 -1.93 -21.64 7.30
C GLY A 158 -1.67 -20.38 6.50
N SER A 159 -2.46 -20.12 5.46
CA SER A 159 -2.35 -18.92 4.64
C SER A 159 -2.70 -17.66 5.43
N THR A 160 -3.76 -17.71 6.25
CA THR A 160 -4.18 -16.59 7.10
C THR A 160 -3.12 -16.24 8.15
N LYS A 161 -2.55 -17.25 8.82
CA LYS A 161 -1.44 -17.03 9.77
C LYS A 161 -0.22 -16.38 9.12
N ASN A 162 0.13 -16.79 7.91
CA ASN A 162 1.23 -16.17 7.18
C ASN A 162 0.92 -14.70 6.85
N VAL A 163 -0.30 -14.39 6.40
CA VAL A 163 -0.71 -12.99 6.13
C VAL A 163 -0.61 -12.15 7.40
N GLU A 164 -1.12 -12.65 8.53
CA GLU A 164 -1.07 -11.96 9.82
C GLU A 164 0.38 -11.66 10.27
N ILE A 165 1.28 -12.65 10.15
CA ILE A 165 2.68 -12.48 10.51
C ILE A 165 3.36 -11.44 9.61
N PHE A 166 3.16 -11.51 8.29
CA PHE A 166 3.78 -10.57 7.35
C PHE A 166 3.21 -9.17 7.39
N ASP A 167 1.97 -9.00 7.83
CA ASP A 167 1.36 -7.68 8.01
C ASP A 167 1.84 -6.99 9.31
N THR A 168 2.22 -7.79 10.31
CA THR A 168 2.68 -7.29 11.62
C THR A 168 4.18 -6.95 11.63
N LEU A 169 4.97 -7.53 10.74
CA LEU A 169 6.42 -7.28 10.59
C LEU A 169 6.73 -5.99 9.86
#